data_0c2a08138e4e43ae51faf371cff44e2a
#
_entry.id   0c2a08138e4e43ae51faf371cff44e2a
#
_cell.length_a   1.000
_cell.length_b   1.000
_cell.length_c   1.000
_cell.angle_alpha   90.00
_cell.angle_beta   90.00
_cell.angle_gamma   90.00
#
_symmetry.space_group_name_H-M   'P 1'
#
loop_
_entity.id
_entity.type
_entity.pdbx_description
1 polymer ?
#
loop_
_entity_poly.entity_id
_entity_poly.type
_entity_poly.pdbx_seq_one_letter_code
_entity_poly.pdbx_strand_id
1 'polypeptide(L)'
;RGFMTLLLQNALQEMYDRGIAFSTLIPAEDWLFGYYAGQGYVTVFDYALHTYTPANQTIPHTLSLTTSDRFDANFARNLFPYFDQEMSKRNYCIQHPYNDYITIVEEAYLSEGQLWATYRQNVPTGWALAVPEKDRVCVKELLFDTEQEKTELLQNIHAFWPDKTLVYKTLPAVSG
;
A
#
# COMPACT_ATOMS: atom_id res chain seq x y z
N ARG A 1 -31.71 -11.08 -10.30
CA ARG A 1 -30.33 -11.35 -10.74
C ARG A 1 -29.99 -10.37 -11.89
N GLY A 2 -28.80 -9.71 -11.86
CA GLY A 2 -28.38 -8.78 -12.92
C GLY A 2 -28.40 -7.30 -12.54
N PHE A 3 -28.97 -6.91 -11.39
CA PHE A 3 -29.02 -5.51 -10.97
C PHE A 3 -27.63 -4.86 -10.84
N MET A 4 -26.66 -5.59 -10.27
CA MET A 4 -25.29 -5.13 -10.15
C MET A 4 -24.60 -4.93 -11.52
N THR A 5 -24.86 -5.81 -12.48
CA THR A 5 -24.39 -5.66 -13.85
C THR A 5 -24.96 -4.40 -14.50
N LEU A 6 -26.26 -4.17 -14.34
CA LEU A 6 -26.92 -2.97 -14.89
C LEU A 6 -26.37 -1.67 -14.28
N LEU A 7 -26.15 -1.66 -12.96
CA LEU A 7 -25.55 -0.50 -12.28
C LEU A 7 -24.13 -0.24 -12.80
N LEU A 8 -23.33 -1.28 -12.94
CA LEU A 8 -21.96 -1.14 -13.44
C LEU A 8 -21.95 -0.63 -14.89
N GLN A 9 -22.81 -1.16 -15.75
CA GLN A 9 -22.93 -0.69 -17.14
C GLN A 9 -23.35 0.79 -17.20
N ASN A 10 -24.31 1.20 -16.38
CA ASN A 10 -24.72 2.60 -16.31
C ASN A 10 -23.58 3.49 -15.80
N ALA A 11 -22.83 3.04 -14.78
CA ALA A 11 -21.68 3.77 -14.28
C ALA A 11 -20.58 3.94 -15.34
N LEU A 12 -20.26 2.86 -16.08
CA LEU A 12 -19.28 2.92 -17.16
C LEU A 12 -19.73 3.83 -18.29
N GLN A 13 -21.03 3.83 -18.65
CA GLN A 13 -21.58 4.75 -19.64
C GLN A 13 -21.47 6.20 -19.18
N GLU A 14 -21.83 6.50 -17.93
CA GLU A 14 -21.69 7.84 -17.36
C GLU A 14 -20.22 8.30 -17.34
N MET A 15 -19.29 7.42 -17.00
CA MET A 15 -17.85 7.69 -17.07
C MET A 15 -17.41 8.03 -18.50
N TYR A 16 -17.85 7.25 -19.46
CA TYR A 16 -17.57 7.48 -20.88
C TYR A 16 -18.10 8.84 -21.34
N ASP A 17 -19.34 9.18 -21.01
CA ASP A 17 -19.99 10.44 -21.36
C ASP A 17 -19.28 11.67 -20.74
N ARG A 18 -18.60 11.47 -19.60
CA ARG A 18 -17.75 12.47 -18.94
C ARG A 18 -16.32 12.50 -19.45
N GLY A 19 -15.95 11.67 -20.44
CA GLY A 19 -14.60 11.61 -20.97
C GLY A 19 -13.58 10.94 -20.03
N ILE A 20 -14.02 10.13 -19.04
CA ILE A 20 -13.15 9.37 -18.17
C ILE A 20 -12.64 8.15 -18.94
N ALA A 21 -11.33 8.07 -19.14
CA ALA A 21 -10.70 7.06 -19.99
C ALA A 21 -10.53 5.71 -19.30
N PHE A 22 -10.46 5.66 -17.97
CA PHE A 22 -10.15 4.44 -17.22
C PHE A 22 -11.06 4.28 -16.01
N SER A 23 -11.44 3.02 -15.74
CA SER A 23 -12.03 2.57 -14.50
C SER A 23 -11.17 1.45 -13.93
N THR A 24 -10.78 1.56 -12.68
CA THR A 24 -10.00 0.53 -12.01
C THR A 24 -10.68 0.11 -10.71
N LEU A 25 -10.46 -1.12 -10.30
CA LEU A 25 -10.92 -1.65 -9.03
C LEU A 25 -9.99 -2.78 -8.56
N ILE A 26 -10.07 -3.08 -7.28
CA ILE A 26 -9.43 -4.26 -6.69
C ILE A 26 -10.55 -5.19 -6.24
N PRO A 27 -10.71 -6.38 -6.84
CA PRO A 27 -11.70 -7.35 -6.39
C PRO A 27 -11.42 -7.77 -4.96
N ALA A 28 -12.45 -7.74 -4.10
CA ALA A 28 -12.31 -8.10 -2.68
C ALA A 28 -12.18 -9.63 -2.48
N GLU A 29 -12.67 -10.42 -3.43
CA GLU A 29 -12.67 -11.89 -3.39
C GLU A 29 -12.37 -12.49 -4.78
N ASP A 30 -11.78 -13.67 -4.79
CA ASP A 30 -11.29 -14.32 -6.02
C ASP A 30 -12.38 -14.53 -7.09
N TRP A 31 -13.61 -14.86 -6.69
CA TRP A 31 -14.71 -15.06 -7.65
C TRP A 31 -15.12 -13.77 -8.39
N LEU A 32 -14.83 -12.60 -7.82
CA LEU A 32 -15.12 -11.31 -8.43
C LEU A 32 -14.23 -11.03 -9.66
N PHE A 33 -13.04 -11.64 -9.76
CA PHE A 33 -12.23 -11.53 -10.97
C PHE A 33 -13.00 -12.04 -12.20
N GLY A 34 -13.64 -13.21 -12.10
CA GLY A 34 -14.48 -13.75 -13.17
C GLY A 34 -15.69 -12.87 -13.48
N TYR A 35 -16.33 -12.30 -12.46
CA TYR A 35 -17.45 -11.39 -12.64
C TYR A 35 -17.03 -10.12 -13.41
N TYR A 36 -15.96 -9.45 -12.98
CA TYR A 36 -15.49 -8.22 -13.63
C TYR A 36 -14.91 -8.49 -15.02
N ALA A 37 -14.24 -9.62 -15.23
CA ALA A 37 -13.80 -10.03 -16.57
C ALA A 37 -14.98 -10.14 -17.54
N GLY A 38 -16.13 -10.68 -17.09
CA GLY A 38 -17.37 -10.71 -17.86
C GLY A 38 -17.99 -9.33 -18.15
N GLN A 39 -17.52 -8.27 -17.47
CA GLN A 39 -17.93 -6.88 -17.69
C GLN A 39 -16.89 -6.06 -18.49
N GLY A 40 -15.84 -6.72 -19.01
CA GLY A 40 -14.81 -6.08 -19.82
C GLY A 40 -13.57 -5.60 -19.07
N TYR A 41 -13.47 -5.85 -17.76
CA TYR A 41 -12.24 -5.57 -17.01
C TYR A 41 -11.16 -6.62 -17.31
N VAL A 42 -9.92 -6.19 -17.29
CA VAL A 42 -8.76 -7.07 -17.45
C VAL A 42 -7.81 -6.86 -16.27
N THR A 43 -7.14 -7.92 -15.83
CA THR A 43 -6.10 -7.81 -14.82
C THR A 43 -4.86 -7.14 -15.43
N VAL A 44 -4.45 -6.02 -14.88
CA VAL A 44 -3.34 -5.21 -15.42
C VAL A 44 -2.21 -4.99 -14.42
N PHE A 45 -2.50 -5.15 -13.12
CA PHE A 45 -1.52 -4.95 -12.06
C PHE A 45 -1.34 -6.23 -11.28
N ASP A 46 -0.10 -6.68 -11.22
CA ASP A 46 0.30 -7.83 -10.43
C ASP A 46 1.23 -7.40 -9.30
N TYR A 47 1.31 -8.20 -8.24
CA TYR A 47 2.26 -8.04 -7.16
C TYR A 47 2.74 -9.41 -6.66
N ALA A 48 3.94 -9.45 -6.13
CA ALA A 48 4.42 -10.59 -5.37
C ALA A 48 4.16 -10.39 -3.88
N LEU A 49 3.60 -11.40 -3.22
CA LEU A 49 3.38 -11.40 -1.77
C LEU A 49 4.52 -12.16 -1.09
N HIS A 50 5.16 -11.52 -0.12
CA HIS A 50 6.26 -12.09 0.64
C HIS A 50 5.89 -12.19 2.12
N THR A 51 6.35 -13.27 2.75
CA THR A 51 6.34 -13.39 4.21
C THR A 51 7.68 -12.93 4.74
N TYR A 52 7.65 -12.00 5.69
CA TYR A 52 8.86 -11.56 6.37
C TYR A 52 9.33 -12.64 7.36
N THR A 53 10.59 -13.00 7.25
CA THR A 53 11.26 -13.88 8.21
C THR A 53 12.35 -13.06 8.92
N PRO A 54 12.28 -12.89 10.25
CA PRO A 54 13.32 -12.18 10.98
C PRO A 54 14.69 -12.79 10.73
N ALA A 55 15.67 -11.96 10.40
CA ALA A 55 17.04 -12.40 10.33
C ALA A 55 17.58 -12.66 11.75
N ASN A 56 18.42 -13.71 11.90
CA ASN A 56 19.06 -14.01 13.18
C ASN A 56 20.16 -12.98 13.58
N GLN A 57 20.35 -11.93 12.80
CA GLN A 57 21.32 -10.89 13.06
C GLN A 57 20.59 -9.58 13.40
N THR A 58 20.96 -9.01 14.53
CA THR A 58 20.56 -7.64 14.88
C THR A 58 21.28 -6.68 13.94
N ILE A 59 20.56 -6.07 13.01
CA ILE A 59 21.13 -5.00 12.18
C ILE A 59 21.26 -3.76 13.07
N PRO A 60 22.42 -3.10 13.08
CA PRO A 60 22.57 -1.86 13.83
C PRO A 60 21.55 -0.84 13.32
N HIS A 61 20.72 -0.31 14.22
CA HIS A 61 19.81 0.79 13.91
C HIS A 61 20.63 2.05 13.62
N THR A 62 20.84 2.35 12.36
CA THR A 62 21.59 3.55 11.92
C THR A 62 20.68 4.65 11.41
N LEU A 63 19.40 4.34 11.25
CA LEU A 63 18.38 5.27 10.77
C LEU A 63 17.50 5.72 11.94
N SER A 64 17.02 6.93 11.85
CA SER A 64 15.97 7.44 12.71
C SER A 64 14.64 6.91 12.20
N LEU A 65 13.94 6.12 13.01
CA LEU A 65 12.63 5.56 12.68
C LEU A 65 11.57 6.27 13.52
N THR A 66 10.47 6.63 12.90
CA THR A 66 9.36 7.31 13.55
C THR A 66 8.03 6.65 13.14
N THR A 67 7.17 6.49 14.13
CA THR A 67 5.76 6.11 13.96
C THR A 67 4.91 6.91 14.93
N SER A 68 3.60 6.89 14.78
CA SER A 68 2.65 7.54 15.69
C SER A 68 1.58 6.53 16.10
N ASP A 69 1.27 6.45 17.39
CA ASP A 69 0.22 5.56 17.93
C ASP A 69 -1.20 6.01 17.55
N ARG A 70 -1.32 7.21 17.02
CA ARG A 70 -2.59 7.78 16.56
C ARG A 70 -2.38 8.46 15.22
N PHE A 71 -3.44 8.56 14.45
CA PHE A 71 -3.41 9.37 13.23
C PHE A 71 -2.95 10.81 13.56
N ASP A 72 -1.84 11.19 12.96
CA ASP A 72 -1.28 12.55 13.00
C ASP A 72 -1.22 13.11 11.58
N ALA A 73 -2.13 14.03 11.29
CA ALA A 73 -2.24 14.66 9.98
C ALA A 73 -0.98 15.44 9.59
N ASN A 74 -0.23 15.99 10.55
CA ASN A 74 1.02 16.70 10.27
C ASN A 74 2.14 15.71 9.92
N PHE A 75 2.23 14.60 10.66
CA PHE A 75 3.18 13.54 10.34
C PHE A 75 2.93 12.97 8.94
N ALA A 76 1.69 12.60 8.64
CA ALA A 76 1.31 12.11 7.32
C ALA A 76 1.58 13.15 6.22
N ARG A 77 1.21 14.43 6.44
CA ARG A 77 1.46 15.53 5.50
C ARG A 77 2.94 15.70 5.16
N ASN A 78 3.79 15.64 6.16
CA ASN A 78 5.23 15.81 5.98
C ASN A 78 5.86 14.67 5.17
N LEU A 79 5.23 13.50 5.14
CA LEU A 79 5.68 12.34 4.40
C LEU A 79 5.11 12.26 2.97
N PHE A 80 4.06 13.01 2.67
CA PHE A 80 3.43 12.98 1.36
C PHE A 80 4.39 13.29 0.20
N PRO A 81 5.30 14.29 0.26
CA PRO A 81 6.23 14.57 -0.83
C PRO A 81 7.14 13.37 -1.15
N TYR A 82 7.60 12.65 -0.13
CA TYR A 82 8.39 11.42 -0.31
C TYR A 82 7.53 10.31 -0.94
N PHE A 83 6.34 10.08 -0.40
CA PHE A 83 5.39 9.10 -0.95
C PHE A 83 5.09 9.36 -2.42
N ASP A 84 4.71 10.58 -2.78
CA ASP A 84 4.36 10.99 -4.14
C ASP A 84 5.54 10.82 -5.10
N GLN A 85 6.74 11.24 -4.69
CA GLN A 85 7.96 11.08 -5.45
C GLN A 85 8.27 9.60 -5.73
N GLU A 86 8.22 8.73 -4.71
CA GLU A 86 8.54 7.31 -4.87
C GLU A 86 7.46 6.58 -5.70
N MET A 87 6.19 6.90 -5.49
CA MET A 87 5.10 6.35 -6.30
C MET A 87 5.21 6.79 -7.77
N SER A 88 5.63 8.03 -8.04
CA SER A 88 5.78 8.55 -9.42
C SER A 88 6.88 7.85 -10.23
N LYS A 89 7.85 7.22 -9.57
CA LYS A 89 8.91 6.42 -10.22
C LYS A 89 8.42 5.05 -10.69
N ARG A 90 7.25 4.60 -10.20
CA ARG A 90 6.72 3.29 -10.52
C ARG A 90 5.96 3.30 -11.84
N ASN A 91 6.24 2.32 -12.68
CA ASN A 91 5.38 2.01 -13.81
C ASN A 91 4.16 1.23 -13.32
N TYR A 92 3.01 1.45 -13.95
CA TYR A 92 1.79 0.68 -13.71
C TYR A 92 1.30 0.71 -12.26
N CYS A 93 1.20 1.90 -11.66
CA CYS A 93 0.57 2.08 -10.36
C CYS A 93 -0.46 3.23 -10.40
N ILE A 94 -1.39 3.20 -9.47
CA ILE A 94 -2.37 4.27 -9.29
C ILE A 94 -1.71 5.34 -8.43
N GLN A 95 -1.64 6.57 -8.96
CA GLN A 95 -1.18 7.72 -8.21
C GLN A 95 -2.32 8.25 -7.33
N HIS A 96 -1.98 8.60 -6.11
CA HIS A 96 -2.92 9.15 -5.13
C HIS A 96 -2.62 10.64 -4.91
N PRO A 97 -3.55 11.56 -5.26
CA PRO A 97 -3.42 12.95 -4.86
C PRO A 97 -3.47 13.07 -3.33
N TYR A 98 -2.99 14.21 -2.83
CA TYR A 98 -2.84 14.43 -1.38
C TYR A 98 -4.08 14.07 -0.55
N ASN A 99 -5.28 14.43 -1.01
CA ASN A 99 -6.50 14.13 -0.26
C ASN A 99 -6.78 12.63 -0.16
N ASP A 100 -6.56 11.87 -1.24
CA ASP A 100 -6.73 10.42 -1.24
C ASP A 100 -5.69 9.76 -0.34
N TYR A 101 -4.43 10.23 -0.42
CA TYR A 101 -3.35 9.76 0.44
C TYR A 101 -3.68 9.92 1.93
N ILE A 102 -4.14 11.12 2.35
CA ILE A 102 -4.53 11.37 3.75
C ILE A 102 -5.67 10.45 4.18
N THR A 103 -6.69 10.28 3.33
CA THR A 103 -7.81 9.38 3.62
C THR A 103 -7.34 7.93 3.78
N ILE A 104 -6.47 7.44 2.91
CA ILE A 104 -5.91 6.08 2.99
C ILE A 104 -5.14 5.88 4.30
N VAL A 105 -4.32 6.85 4.70
CA VAL A 105 -3.58 6.76 5.96
C VAL A 105 -4.54 6.81 7.16
N GLU A 106 -5.53 7.70 7.17
CA GLU A 106 -6.51 7.80 8.24
C GLU A 106 -7.34 6.51 8.39
N GLU A 107 -7.83 5.95 7.29
CA GLU A 107 -8.56 4.68 7.29
C GLU A 107 -7.71 3.50 7.81
N ALA A 108 -6.40 3.51 7.53
CA ALA A 108 -5.51 2.51 8.09
C ALA A 108 -5.46 2.62 9.62
N TYR A 109 -5.37 3.82 10.17
CA TYR A 109 -5.40 4.01 11.63
C TYR A 109 -6.76 3.64 12.26
N LEU A 110 -7.87 3.86 11.57
CA LEU A 110 -9.18 3.38 12.01
C LEU A 110 -9.25 1.83 12.07
N SER A 111 -8.39 1.18 11.30
CA SER A 111 -8.23 -0.29 11.28
C SER A 111 -7.05 -0.78 12.15
N GLU A 112 -6.66 -0.01 13.18
CA GLU A 112 -5.54 -0.29 14.08
C GLU A 112 -4.17 -0.39 13.37
N GLY A 113 -4.09 0.13 12.16
CA GLY A 113 -2.86 0.21 11.39
C GLY A 113 -1.99 1.39 11.82
N GLN A 114 -0.77 1.41 11.29
CA GLN A 114 0.20 2.46 11.57
C GLN A 114 1.02 2.84 10.34
N LEU A 115 1.41 4.12 10.31
CA LEU A 115 2.35 4.68 9.37
C LEU A 115 3.74 4.71 9.99
N TRP A 116 4.73 4.24 9.23
CA TRP A 116 6.14 4.15 9.60
C TRP A 116 7.00 4.93 8.63
N ALA A 117 8.00 5.61 9.14
CA ALA A 117 8.97 6.31 8.30
C ALA A 117 10.39 6.18 8.84
N THR A 118 11.33 6.01 7.93
CA THR A 118 12.77 6.12 8.22
C THR A 118 13.30 7.43 7.68
N TYR A 119 14.33 7.95 8.37
CA TYR A 119 14.96 9.23 8.03
C TYR A 119 16.47 9.10 8.03
N ARG A 120 17.09 9.83 7.10
CA ARG A 120 18.52 10.06 7.08
C ARG A 120 18.75 11.57 7.08
N GLN A 121 19.43 12.10 8.09
CA GLN A 121 19.65 13.55 8.24
C GLN A 121 18.36 14.39 8.14
N ASN A 122 17.29 13.93 8.78
CA ASN A 122 15.94 14.53 8.77
C ASN A 122 15.22 14.50 7.39
N VAL A 123 15.75 13.77 6.41
CA VAL A 123 15.08 13.55 5.13
C VAL A 123 14.43 12.17 5.16
N PRO A 124 13.13 12.02 4.80
CA PRO A 124 12.50 10.71 4.69
C PRO A 124 13.23 9.85 3.64
N THR A 125 13.53 8.59 3.98
CA THR A 125 14.19 7.62 3.11
C THR A 125 13.46 6.28 3.06
N GLY A 126 12.37 6.17 3.81
CA GLY A 126 11.48 5.03 3.76
C GLY A 126 10.12 5.34 4.34
N TRP A 127 9.10 4.65 3.84
CA TRP A 127 7.71 4.82 4.19
C TRP A 127 7.00 3.46 4.15
N ALA A 128 6.23 3.14 5.16
CA ALA A 128 5.42 1.93 5.16
C ALA A 128 4.09 2.15 5.86
N LEU A 129 3.01 1.63 5.28
CA LEU A 129 1.69 1.58 5.89
C LEU A 129 1.34 0.14 6.21
N ALA A 130 1.25 -0.20 7.49
CA ALA A 130 0.96 -1.55 7.96
C ALA A 130 -0.39 -1.60 8.68
N VAL A 131 -1.19 -2.62 8.38
CA VAL A 131 -2.52 -2.83 8.97
C VAL A 131 -2.61 -4.25 9.50
N PRO A 132 -2.94 -4.44 10.80
CA PRO A 132 -3.16 -5.76 11.36
C PRO A 132 -4.47 -6.36 10.84
N GLU A 133 -4.40 -7.63 10.49
CA GLU A 133 -5.54 -8.49 10.21
C GLU A 133 -5.62 -9.56 11.32
N LYS A 134 -6.54 -10.51 11.22
CA LYS A 134 -6.74 -11.51 12.28
C LYS A 134 -5.44 -12.22 12.70
N ASP A 135 -4.74 -12.86 11.76
CA ASP A 135 -3.58 -13.71 12.04
C ASP A 135 -2.26 -13.15 11.47
N ARG A 136 -2.33 -12.00 10.81
CA ARG A 136 -1.19 -11.40 10.13
C ARG A 136 -1.20 -9.88 10.19
N VAL A 137 -0.08 -9.26 9.87
CA VAL A 137 0.04 -7.84 9.56
C VAL A 137 0.33 -7.70 8.08
N CYS A 138 -0.48 -6.92 7.40
CA CYS A 138 -0.31 -6.61 5.99
C CYS A 138 0.39 -5.25 5.82
N VAL A 139 1.58 -5.23 5.27
CA VAL A 139 2.17 -3.98 4.77
C VAL A 139 1.52 -3.67 3.44
N LYS A 140 0.59 -2.71 3.47
CA LYS A 140 -0.23 -2.32 2.31
C LYS A 140 0.60 -1.67 1.22
N GLU A 141 1.59 -0.85 1.63
CA GLU A 141 2.57 -0.22 0.77
C GLU A 141 3.91 -0.07 1.50
N LEU A 142 5.01 -0.25 0.77
CA LEU A 142 6.37 -0.19 1.27
C LEU A 142 7.27 0.51 0.26
N LEU A 143 7.79 1.67 0.65
CA LEU A 143 8.68 2.52 -0.14
C LEU A 143 10.00 2.69 0.61
N PHE A 144 11.12 2.61 -0.08
CA PHE A 144 12.44 2.70 0.52
C PHE A 144 13.50 3.07 -0.52
N ASP A 145 14.52 3.79 -0.08
CA ASP A 145 15.64 4.16 -0.93
C ASP A 145 16.63 3.01 -1.09
N THR A 146 16.86 2.22 -0.03
CA THR A 146 17.80 1.08 -0.03
C THR A 146 17.22 -0.13 0.71
N GLU A 147 17.82 -1.31 0.49
CA GLU A 147 17.44 -2.52 1.22
C GLU A 147 17.64 -2.43 2.74
N GLN A 148 18.45 -1.46 3.21
CA GLN A 148 18.61 -1.21 4.63
C GLN A 148 17.33 -0.61 5.22
N GLU A 149 16.78 0.46 4.61
CA GLU A 149 15.51 1.06 5.04
C GLU A 149 14.37 0.05 5.03
N LYS A 150 14.28 -0.75 3.98
CA LYS A 150 13.30 -1.85 3.89
C LYS A 150 13.43 -2.81 5.07
N THR A 151 14.64 -3.25 5.35
CA THR A 151 14.89 -4.20 6.43
C THR A 151 14.54 -3.61 7.79
N GLU A 152 14.95 -2.37 8.07
CA GLU A 152 14.65 -1.69 9.32
C GLU A 152 13.15 -1.44 9.50
N LEU A 153 12.43 -1.03 8.44
CA LEU A 153 10.97 -0.90 8.47
C LEU A 153 10.29 -2.23 8.82
N LEU A 154 10.62 -3.30 8.10
CA LEU A 154 10.00 -4.61 8.32
C LEU A 154 10.33 -5.18 9.71
N GLN A 155 11.56 -5.01 10.21
CA GLN A 155 11.93 -5.42 11.56
C GLN A 155 11.12 -4.70 12.64
N ASN A 156 10.97 -3.39 12.52
CA ASN A 156 10.25 -2.60 13.52
C ASN A 156 8.75 -2.85 13.47
N ILE A 157 8.16 -3.01 12.29
CA ILE A 157 6.77 -3.40 12.13
C ILE A 157 6.52 -4.78 12.74
N HIS A 158 7.41 -5.76 12.50
CA HIS A 158 7.30 -7.09 13.11
C HIS A 158 7.47 -7.04 14.63
N ALA A 159 8.39 -6.25 15.13
CA ALA A 159 8.60 -6.08 16.58
C ALA A 159 7.39 -5.43 17.28
N PHE A 160 6.63 -4.61 16.58
CA PHE A 160 5.40 -3.99 17.09
C PHE A 160 4.23 -5.00 17.19
N TRP A 161 4.14 -5.96 16.28
CA TRP A 161 3.17 -7.06 16.29
C TRP A 161 3.86 -8.43 16.29
N PRO A 162 4.56 -8.81 17.37
CA PRO A 162 5.44 -9.98 17.39
C PRO A 162 4.72 -11.32 17.21
N ASP A 163 3.44 -11.38 17.60
CA ASP A 163 2.61 -12.60 17.54
C ASP A 163 1.91 -12.78 16.18
N LYS A 164 2.13 -11.87 15.23
CA LYS A 164 1.48 -11.92 13.92
C LYS A 164 2.49 -12.17 12.81
N THR A 165 2.09 -12.95 11.81
CA THR A 165 2.86 -13.12 10.59
C THR A 165 2.89 -11.81 9.80
N LEU A 166 4.06 -11.26 9.53
CA LEU A 166 4.20 -10.05 8.69
C LEU A 166 4.27 -10.43 7.21
N VAL A 167 3.38 -9.85 6.42
CA VAL A 167 3.38 -10.00 4.95
C VAL A 167 3.48 -8.63 4.28
N TYR A 168 4.21 -8.58 3.16
CA TYR A 168 4.38 -7.36 2.39
C TYR A 168 4.36 -7.64 0.89
N LYS A 169 4.04 -6.61 0.11
CA LYS A 169 3.94 -6.67 -1.34
C LYS A 169 5.18 -6.06 -1.99
N THR A 170 5.58 -6.62 -3.12
CA THR A 170 6.54 -6.01 -4.03
C THR A 170 5.99 -6.04 -5.45
N LEU A 171 6.54 -5.21 -6.32
CA LEU A 171 6.31 -5.38 -7.75
C LEU A 171 6.83 -6.76 -8.18
N PRO A 172 6.18 -7.42 -9.14
CA PRO A 172 6.69 -8.68 -9.68
C PRO A 172 8.09 -8.45 -10.26
N ALA A 173 8.96 -9.44 -10.11
CA ALA A 173 10.23 -9.42 -10.84
C ALA A 173 9.91 -9.39 -12.35
N VAL A 174 10.40 -8.38 -13.05
CA VAL A 174 10.29 -8.33 -14.51
C VAL A 174 11.08 -9.51 -15.03
N SER A 175 10.37 -10.53 -15.53
CA SER A 175 11.02 -11.61 -16.28
C SER A 175 11.55 -10.98 -17.57
N GLY A 176 12.88 -10.81 -17.62
CA GLY A 176 13.59 -10.37 -18.83
C GLY A 176 13.49 -11.40 -19.94
#